data_fd4aad9bcd4f96a960a4a4721094dda4
#
_entry.id   fd4aad9bcd4f96a960a4a4721094dda4
#
_cell.length_a   1.000
_cell.length_b   1.000
_cell.length_c   1.000
_cell.angle_alpha   90.00
_cell.angle_beta   90.00
_cell.angle_gamma   90.00
#
_symmetry.space_group_name_H-M   'P 1'
#
loop_
_entity.id
_entity.type
_entity.pdbx_description
1 polymer ?
#
loop_
_entity_poly.entity_id
_entity_poly.type
_entity_poly.pdbx_seq_one_letter_code
_entity_poly.pdbx_strand_id
1 'polypeptide(L)'
;MKDIIVSLMLWAGAAFTLLGALGTLRMPDLYTRLQASTKAGTLGVTCIMVAAAIHFMELAVAVRALLVVAFLFLTAPVAAHIIARAAHYIRVPLWERNVIDELGDTRRKPLSPSSPPEPGVPGHGPGSTRG
;
A
#
# COMPACT_ATOMS: atom_id res chain seq x y z
N MET A 1 8.51 27.41 -28.41
CA MET A 1 7.57 26.34 -28.08
C MET A 1 8.19 25.31 -27.14
N LYS A 2 9.43 24.86 -27.38
CA LYS A 2 10.15 23.91 -26.50
C LYS A 2 10.22 24.40 -25.05
N ASP A 3 10.60 25.66 -24.82
CA ASP A 3 10.76 26.20 -23.46
C ASP A 3 9.44 26.29 -22.67
N ILE A 4 8.33 26.51 -23.37
CA ILE A 4 7.01 26.51 -22.75
C ILE A 4 6.64 25.10 -22.27
N ILE A 5 6.92 24.06 -23.07
CA ILE A 5 6.66 22.66 -22.72
C ILE A 5 7.54 22.27 -21.53
N VAL A 6 8.81 22.62 -21.54
CA VAL A 6 9.76 22.36 -20.45
C VAL A 6 9.29 23.04 -19.16
N SER A 7 8.92 24.32 -19.23
CA SER A 7 8.43 25.04 -18.06
C SER A 7 7.13 24.42 -17.49
N LEU A 8 6.21 24.03 -18.38
CA LEU A 8 4.96 23.39 -17.96
C LEU A 8 5.23 22.04 -17.27
N MET A 9 6.15 21.24 -17.82
CA MET A 9 6.54 19.96 -17.23
C MET A 9 7.24 20.15 -15.88
N LEU A 10 8.09 21.16 -15.73
CA LEU A 10 8.71 21.47 -14.44
C LEU A 10 7.70 21.89 -13.39
N TRP A 11 6.74 22.77 -13.78
CA TRP A 11 5.65 23.19 -12.88
C TRP A 11 4.78 22.02 -12.46
N ALA A 12 4.39 21.16 -13.40
CA ALA A 12 3.62 19.96 -13.11
C ALA A 12 4.39 19.02 -12.17
N GLY A 13 5.67 18.77 -12.44
CA GLY A 13 6.54 17.95 -11.61
C GLY A 13 6.68 18.47 -10.18
N ALA A 14 6.89 19.79 -10.05
CA ALA A 14 6.96 20.45 -8.74
C ALA A 14 5.62 20.35 -7.98
N ALA A 15 4.49 20.58 -8.66
CA ALA A 15 3.17 20.46 -8.07
C ALA A 15 2.88 19.02 -7.58
N PHE A 16 3.16 18.00 -8.38
CA PHE A 16 2.99 16.61 -7.98
C PHE A 16 3.87 16.24 -6.79
N THR A 17 5.12 16.68 -6.78
CA THR A 17 6.03 16.45 -5.66
C THR A 17 5.54 17.11 -4.38
N LEU A 18 5.05 18.35 -4.49
CA LEU A 18 4.46 19.08 -3.37
C LEU A 18 3.19 18.40 -2.84
N LEU A 19 2.30 17.96 -3.74
CA LEU A 19 1.09 17.22 -3.36
C LEU A 19 1.43 15.91 -2.67
N GLY A 20 2.46 15.20 -3.14
CA GLY A 20 2.97 13.99 -2.49
C GLY A 20 3.47 14.27 -1.07
N ALA A 21 4.25 15.33 -0.89
CA ALA A 21 4.76 15.75 0.41
C ALA A 21 3.62 16.16 1.37
N LEU A 22 2.65 16.97 0.90
CA LEU A 22 1.48 17.35 1.68
C LEU A 22 0.60 16.14 2.05
N GLY A 23 0.42 15.21 1.10
CA GLY A 23 -0.30 13.96 1.36
C GLY A 23 0.35 13.14 2.47
N THR A 24 1.68 13.08 2.50
CA THR A 24 2.43 12.38 3.54
C THR A 24 2.26 13.03 4.92
N LEU A 25 2.19 14.35 4.99
CA LEU A 25 2.04 15.09 6.24
C LEU A 25 0.60 15.05 6.80
N ARG A 26 -0.40 15.06 5.92
CA ARG A 26 -1.79 15.30 6.30
C ARG A 26 -2.63 14.02 6.43
N MET A 27 -2.20 12.91 5.88
CA MET A 27 -2.95 11.65 5.98
C MET A 27 -2.61 10.91 7.27
N PRO A 28 -3.60 10.49 8.06
CA PRO A 28 -3.39 9.79 9.32
C PRO A 28 -2.99 8.32 9.14
N ASP A 29 -3.32 7.71 7.99
CA ASP A 29 -3.10 6.30 7.73
C ASP A 29 -1.77 6.05 7.00
N LEU A 30 -0.96 5.12 7.54
CA LEU A 30 0.36 4.77 7.00
C LEU A 30 0.27 4.24 5.56
N TYR A 31 -0.74 3.43 5.25
CA TYR A 31 -0.89 2.84 3.92
C TYR A 31 -1.28 3.87 2.85
N THR A 32 -2.21 4.78 3.16
CA THR A 32 -2.57 5.88 2.26
C THR A 32 -1.43 6.86 2.08
N ARG A 33 -0.62 7.11 3.11
CA ARG A 33 0.60 7.93 3.03
C ARG A 33 1.62 7.31 2.08
N LEU A 34 1.89 6.01 2.19
CA LEU A 34 2.80 5.29 1.29
C LEU A 34 2.32 5.36 -0.17
N GLN A 35 1.03 5.17 -0.41
CA GLN A 35 0.48 5.25 -1.76
C GLN A 35 0.53 6.67 -2.33
N ALA A 36 0.19 7.69 -1.56
CA ALA A 36 0.26 9.09 -1.99
C ALA A 36 1.70 9.50 -2.32
N SER A 37 2.63 9.20 -1.42
CA SER A 37 4.05 9.51 -1.59
C SER A 37 4.64 8.80 -2.82
N THR A 38 4.34 7.50 -2.99
CA THR A 38 4.89 6.71 -4.09
C THR A 38 4.35 7.17 -5.44
N LYS A 39 3.03 7.34 -5.57
CA LYS A 39 2.40 7.72 -6.86
C LYS A 39 2.73 9.17 -7.24
N ALA A 40 2.57 10.11 -6.32
CA ALA A 40 2.82 11.52 -6.60
C ALA A 40 4.32 11.82 -6.76
N GLY A 41 5.18 11.19 -5.94
CA GLY A 41 6.62 11.35 -6.03
C GLY A 41 7.20 10.82 -7.34
N THR A 42 6.81 9.61 -7.76
CA THR A 42 7.30 9.05 -9.04
C THR A 42 6.83 9.85 -10.24
N LEU A 43 5.57 10.33 -10.25
CA LEU A 43 5.05 11.19 -11.30
C LEU A 43 5.79 12.53 -11.33
N GLY A 44 6.00 13.16 -10.17
CA GLY A 44 6.73 14.41 -10.06
C GLY A 44 8.15 14.32 -10.62
N VAL A 45 8.92 13.34 -10.17
CA VAL A 45 10.29 13.11 -10.66
C VAL A 45 10.30 12.77 -12.15
N THR A 46 9.35 11.96 -12.63
CA THR A 46 9.24 11.63 -14.05
C THR A 46 9.03 12.88 -14.91
N CYS A 47 8.12 13.77 -14.52
CA CYS A 47 7.91 15.03 -15.22
C CYS A 47 9.17 15.90 -15.28
N ILE A 48 9.91 16.00 -14.17
CA ILE A 48 11.16 16.76 -14.11
C ILE A 48 12.24 16.13 -15.01
N MET A 49 12.38 14.81 -14.99
CA MET A 49 13.36 14.10 -15.83
C MET A 49 13.04 14.22 -17.32
N VAL A 50 11.77 14.15 -17.69
CA VAL A 50 11.31 14.38 -19.07
C VAL A 50 11.58 15.83 -19.49
N ALA A 51 11.30 16.79 -18.61
CA ALA A 51 11.61 18.20 -18.89
C ALA A 51 13.11 18.42 -19.14
N ALA A 52 13.97 17.81 -18.33
CA ALA A 52 15.42 17.88 -18.51
C ALA A 52 15.84 17.25 -19.84
N ALA A 53 15.31 16.07 -20.19
CA ALA A 53 15.62 15.41 -21.45
C ALA A 53 15.24 16.28 -22.68
N ILE A 54 14.08 16.93 -22.64
CA ILE A 54 13.61 17.84 -23.69
C ILE A 54 14.47 19.12 -23.75
N HIS A 55 14.86 19.64 -22.58
CA HIS A 55 15.62 20.88 -22.52
C HIS A 55 17.01 20.73 -23.15
N PHE A 56 17.75 19.72 -22.74
CA PHE A 56 19.12 19.51 -23.20
C PHE A 56 19.22 18.91 -24.59
N MET A 57 18.22 18.15 -25.04
CA MET A 57 18.17 17.45 -26.33
C MET A 57 19.42 16.59 -26.62
N GLU A 58 20.10 16.15 -25.59
CA GLU A 58 21.24 15.27 -25.68
C GLU A 58 20.84 13.82 -25.38
N LEU A 59 21.27 12.90 -26.23
CA LEU A 59 20.98 11.47 -26.07
C LEU A 59 21.49 10.94 -24.70
N ALA A 60 22.67 11.40 -24.27
CA ALA A 60 23.21 11.01 -22.97
C ALA A 60 22.34 11.41 -21.80
N VAL A 61 21.75 12.62 -21.83
CA VAL A 61 20.83 13.10 -20.81
C VAL A 61 19.50 12.32 -20.86
N ALA A 62 18.98 12.07 -22.06
CA ALA A 62 17.76 11.30 -22.24
C ALA A 62 17.88 9.86 -21.71
N VAL A 63 19.00 9.19 -21.99
CA VAL A 63 19.28 7.84 -21.48
C VAL A 63 19.38 7.84 -19.96
N ARG A 64 20.08 8.80 -19.37
CA ARG A 64 20.17 8.93 -17.90
C ARG A 64 18.81 9.19 -17.27
N ALA A 65 18.02 10.08 -17.85
CA ALA A 65 16.65 10.37 -17.38
C ALA A 65 15.77 9.11 -17.42
N LEU A 66 15.85 8.36 -18.52
CA LEU A 66 15.11 7.10 -18.68
C LEU A 66 15.53 6.05 -17.65
N LEU A 67 16.83 5.90 -17.40
CA LEU A 67 17.33 4.97 -16.37
C LEU A 67 16.86 5.34 -14.97
N VAL A 68 16.89 6.63 -14.63
CA VAL A 68 16.38 7.11 -13.32
C VAL A 68 14.90 6.82 -13.17
N VAL A 69 14.10 7.12 -14.19
CA VAL A 69 12.66 6.87 -14.17
C VAL A 69 12.37 5.37 -14.06
N ALA A 70 13.03 4.53 -14.87
CA ALA A 70 12.87 3.09 -14.82
C ALA A 70 13.26 2.51 -13.46
N PHE A 71 14.37 2.97 -12.89
CA PHE A 71 14.81 2.57 -11.55
C PHE A 71 13.79 2.94 -10.47
N LEU A 72 13.24 4.16 -10.52
CA LEU A 72 12.21 4.61 -9.57
C LEU A 72 10.94 3.77 -9.68
N PHE A 73 10.46 3.50 -10.91
CA PHE A 73 9.27 2.67 -11.11
C PHE A 73 9.46 1.23 -10.65
N LEU A 74 10.66 0.71 -10.72
CA LEU A 74 10.99 -0.63 -10.23
C LEU A 74 11.15 -0.65 -8.70
N THR A 75 11.84 0.34 -8.13
CA THR A 75 12.22 0.36 -6.71
C THR A 75 11.10 0.84 -5.81
N ALA A 76 10.33 1.85 -6.22
CA ALA A 76 9.30 2.45 -5.39
C ALA A 76 8.19 1.46 -4.97
N PRO A 77 7.62 0.62 -5.85
CA PRO A 77 6.62 -0.37 -5.44
C PRO A 77 7.24 -1.45 -4.53
N VAL A 78 8.48 -1.88 -4.79
CA VAL A 78 9.15 -2.88 -3.95
C VAL A 78 9.39 -2.33 -2.54
N ALA A 79 9.90 -1.12 -2.42
CA ALA A 79 10.11 -0.45 -1.14
C ALA A 79 8.79 -0.27 -0.36
N ALA A 80 7.73 0.16 -1.03
CA ALA A 80 6.41 0.31 -0.43
C ALA A 80 5.86 -1.02 0.11
N HIS A 81 6.03 -2.12 -0.63
CA HIS A 81 5.64 -3.45 -0.18
C HIS A 81 6.42 -3.94 1.04
N ILE A 82 7.72 -3.70 1.09
CA ILE A 82 8.57 -4.07 2.24
C ILE A 82 8.15 -3.28 3.47
N ILE A 83 7.95 -1.97 3.35
CA ILE A 83 7.52 -1.10 4.44
C ILE A 83 6.13 -1.50 4.94
N ALA A 84 5.19 -1.76 4.04
CA ALA A 84 3.84 -2.20 4.40
C ALA A 84 3.86 -3.53 5.15
N ARG A 85 4.68 -4.49 4.73
CA ARG A 85 4.88 -5.75 5.45
C ARG A 85 5.48 -5.54 6.84
N ALA A 86 6.52 -4.73 6.96
CA ALA A 86 7.14 -4.41 8.23
C ALA A 86 6.15 -3.75 9.20
N ALA A 87 5.36 -2.79 8.72
CA ALA A 87 4.32 -2.13 9.49
C ALA A 87 3.26 -3.12 10.01
N HIS A 88 2.89 -4.10 9.19
CA HIS A 88 1.97 -5.16 9.60
C HIS A 88 2.55 -6.08 10.69
N TYR A 89 3.84 -6.39 10.61
CA TYR A 89 4.54 -7.20 11.62
C TYR A 89 4.60 -6.51 12.99
N ILE A 90 4.83 -5.19 13.01
CA ILE A 90 4.98 -4.40 14.24
C ILE A 90 3.60 -4.03 14.83
N ARG A 91 2.48 -4.43 14.21
CA ARG A 91 1.11 -4.10 14.64
C ARG A 91 0.91 -2.60 14.83
N VAL A 92 1.38 -1.79 13.87
CA VAL A 92 1.05 -0.37 13.85
C VAL A 92 -0.47 -0.24 13.87
N PRO A 93 -1.07 0.52 14.83
CA PRO A 93 -2.52 0.65 14.91
C PRO A 93 -3.04 1.20 13.58
N LEU A 94 -3.82 0.37 12.89
CA LEU A 94 -4.61 0.80 11.75
C LEU A 94 -5.66 1.78 12.27
N TRP A 95 -5.83 2.89 11.56
CA TRP A 95 -6.91 3.83 11.85
C TRP A 95 -8.24 3.05 11.93
N GLU A 96 -9.05 3.31 12.95
CA GLU A 96 -10.31 2.60 13.27
C GLU A 96 -11.32 2.54 12.10
N ARG A 97 -11.08 3.28 11.04
CA ARG A 97 -11.92 3.35 9.85
C ARG A 97 -11.57 2.31 8.76
N ASN A 98 -10.50 1.58 8.94
CA ASN A 98 -10.14 0.47 8.04
C ASN A 98 -10.90 -0.79 8.50
N VAL A 99 -12.10 -0.94 7.99
CA VAL A 99 -13.10 -1.96 8.40
C VAL A 99 -12.69 -3.39 8.02
N ILE A 100 -11.60 -3.60 7.27
CA ILE A 100 -11.24 -4.92 6.77
C ILE A 100 -9.77 -5.20 7.04
N ASP A 101 -9.48 -5.75 8.21
CA ASP A 101 -8.22 -6.45 8.48
C ASP A 101 -8.40 -7.94 8.13
N GLU A 102 -8.49 -8.24 6.83
CA GLU A 102 -8.68 -9.62 6.32
C GLU A 102 -7.54 -10.56 6.75
N LEU A 103 -6.32 -10.03 6.92
CA LEU A 103 -5.16 -10.79 7.36
C LEU A 103 -5.15 -11.03 8.87
N GLY A 104 -5.70 -10.10 9.65
CA GLY A 104 -5.84 -10.24 11.09
C GLY A 104 -6.89 -11.27 11.48
N ASP A 105 -7.98 -11.31 10.72
CA ASP A 105 -9.10 -12.23 10.97
C ASP A 105 -8.74 -13.68 10.64
N THR A 106 -7.97 -13.90 9.59
CA THR A 106 -7.51 -15.25 9.20
C THR A 106 -6.57 -15.86 10.27
N ARG A 107 -5.83 -15.03 11.01
CA ARG A 107 -4.97 -15.51 12.12
C ARG A 107 -5.70 -15.65 13.45
N ARG A 108 -6.85 -14.98 13.62
CA ARG A 108 -7.67 -15.04 14.83
C ARG A 108 -8.70 -16.15 14.82
N LYS A 109 -8.88 -16.84 13.70
CA LYS A 109 -9.68 -18.05 13.71
C LYS A 109 -8.86 -19.15 14.40
N PRO A 110 -8.99 -19.38 15.72
CA PRO A 110 -8.50 -20.60 16.31
C PRO A 110 -9.21 -21.68 15.53
N LEU A 111 -8.47 -22.68 15.11
CA LEU A 111 -9.09 -23.96 14.78
C LEU A 111 -10.04 -24.26 15.93
N SER A 112 -11.33 -24.08 15.67
CA SER A 112 -12.36 -24.39 16.63
C SER A 112 -12.10 -25.84 17.05
N PRO A 113 -11.68 -26.10 18.30
CA PRO A 113 -11.72 -27.46 18.78
C PRO A 113 -13.20 -27.84 18.70
N SER A 114 -13.48 -28.89 17.95
CA SER A 114 -14.74 -29.62 17.88
C SER A 114 -15.81 -29.10 18.82
N SER A 115 -16.92 -28.64 18.24
CA SER A 115 -18.17 -28.36 18.95
C SER A 115 -18.28 -29.25 20.21
N PRO A 116 -18.61 -28.67 21.40
CA PRO A 116 -18.87 -29.48 22.56
C PRO A 116 -19.91 -30.55 22.17
N PRO A 117 -19.79 -31.78 22.65
CA PRO A 117 -20.81 -32.78 22.44
C PRO A 117 -22.14 -32.20 22.95
N GLU A 118 -23.16 -32.27 22.13
CA GLU A 118 -24.53 -31.90 22.54
C GLU A 118 -24.86 -32.55 23.88
N PRO A 119 -25.42 -31.79 24.86
CA PRO A 119 -25.88 -32.39 26.10
C PRO A 119 -26.91 -33.46 25.73
N GLY A 120 -26.57 -34.70 26.03
CA GLY A 120 -27.30 -35.86 25.64
C GLY A 120 -28.76 -35.75 25.96
N VAL A 121 -29.57 -36.06 24.98
CA VAL A 121 -30.99 -36.40 25.14
C VAL A 121 -31.09 -37.44 26.27
N PRO A 122 -31.88 -37.20 27.32
CA PRO A 122 -32.04 -38.19 28.42
C PRO A 122 -32.57 -39.50 27.84
N GLY A 123 -31.73 -40.51 27.87
CA GLY A 123 -32.09 -41.83 27.45
C GLY A 123 -33.24 -42.35 28.25
N HIS A 124 -34.27 -42.78 27.55
CA HIS A 124 -35.32 -43.62 28.12
C HIS A 124 -34.67 -44.85 28.80
N GLY A 125 -34.74 -44.87 30.10
CA GLY A 125 -34.37 -46.04 30.88
C GLY A 125 -35.27 -47.24 30.53
N PRO A 126 -34.69 -48.41 30.34
CA PRO A 126 -35.50 -49.58 30.15
C PRO A 126 -36.21 -49.96 31.46
N GLY A 127 -37.49 -50.15 31.34
CA GLY A 127 -38.36 -50.48 32.43
C GLY A 127 -37.90 -51.72 33.23
N SER A 128 -37.95 -51.58 34.52
CA SER A 128 -37.91 -52.64 35.51
C SER A 128 -39.09 -53.58 35.32
N THR A 129 -38.83 -54.77 34.79
CA THR A 129 -39.74 -55.90 34.94
C THR A 129 -39.43 -56.62 36.23
N ARG A 130 -40.32 -56.47 37.19
CA ARG A 130 -40.39 -57.40 38.29
C ARG A 130 -41.21 -58.61 37.83
N GLY A 131 -40.69 -59.79 38.07
CA GLY A 131 -41.37 -61.01 38.22
C GLY A 131 -40.80 -61.71 39.46
#